data_89cd8707ffbe16ade6f85d2ffd98fd23
#
_entry.id   89cd8707ffbe16ade6f85d2ffd98fd23
#
_cell.length_a   1.000
_cell.length_b   1.000
_cell.length_c   1.000
_cell.angle_alpha   90.00
_cell.angle_beta   90.00
_cell.angle_gamma   90.00
#
_symmetry.space_group_name_H-M   'P 1'
#
loop_
_entity.id
_entity.type
_entity.pdbx_description
1 polymer ?
#
loop_
_entity_poly.entity_id
_entity_poly.type
_entity_poly.pdbx_seq_one_letter_code
_entity_poly.pdbx_strand_id
1 'polypeptide(L)'
;MRVEDFMTRRVVTIAPDAPILAAAKLMLENHISGLPVVDASAAVVGVISERDLLRDDGKGVDGSPWLQMMVEPEALPGEPGKLSARKVSEVMTDTPVSVAPSASIAHACRVMEQHRIKRLPVIENARLVGVITRADLVRAVAQSGEKSKPGPVPDVSVDSRLAELERQVWRNRARVTRPF
;
A
#
# COMPACT_ATOMS: atom_id res chain seq x y z
N MET A 1 9.57 -19.17 -0.34
CA MET A 1 9.68 -17.81 -0.88
C MET A 1 9.97 -16.86 0.26
N ARG A 2 11.04 -16.10 0.14
CA ARG A 2 11.53 -15.15 1.12
C ARG A 2 11.25 -13.73 0.65
N VAL A 3 11.26 -12.77 1.57
CA VAL A 3 11.11 -11.33 1.28
C VAL A 3 12.20 -10.85 0.32
N GLU A 4 13.44 -11.29 0.51
CA GLU A 4 14.59 -10.91 -0.32
C GLU A 4 14.45 -11.25 -1.81
N ASP A 5 13.61 -12.26 -2.14
CA ASP A 5 13.37 -12.70 -3.52
C ASP A 5 12.46 -11.70 -4.28
N PHE A 6 11.69 -10.87 -3.56
CA PHE A 6 10.62 -10.02 -4.13
C PHE A 6 10.75 -8.55 -3.75
N MET A 7 11.55 -8.20 -2.75
CA MET A 7 11.70 -6.81 -2.30
C MET A 7 12.37 -5.91 -3.35
N THR A 8 12.03 -4.64 -3.33
CA THR A 8 12.76 -3.61 -4.06
C THR A 8 14.00 -3.21 -3.27
N ARG A 9 15.18 -3.39 -3.86
CA ARG A 9 16.48 -3.11 -3.20
C ARG A 9 16.94 -1.65 -3.35
N ARG A 10 16.62 -1.01 -4.48
CA ARG A 10 16.90 0.42 -4.71
C ARG A 10 15.77 1.24 -4.11
N VAL A 11 15.92 1.58 -2.85
CA VAL A 11 14.88 2.29 -2.10
C VAL A 11 15.15 3.78 -2.13
N VAL A 12 14.13 4.54 -2.54
CA VAL A 12 14.11 6.00 -2.37
C VAL A 12 13.79 6.29 -0.91
N THR A 13 14.64 7.07 -0.25
CA THR A 13 14.53 7.43 1.16
C THR A 13 14.51 8.94 1.33
N ILE A 14 14.17 9.41 2.52
CA ILE A 14 14.20 10.82 2.87
C ILE A 14 14.76 11.02 4.28
N ALA A 15 15.39 12.16 4.53
CA ALA A 15 15.90 12.53 5.84
C ALA A 15 14.77 13.06 6.75
N PRO A 16 14.87 12.87 8.09
CA PRO A 16 13.81 13.31 9.01
C PRO A 16 13.66 14.84 9.10
N ASP A 17 14.70 15.59 8.80
CA ASP A 17 14.72 17.05 8.80
C ASP A 17 14.33 17.68 7.45
N ALA A 18 14.12 16.85 6.42
CA ALA A 18 13.65 17.32 5.12
C ALA A 18 12.23 17.90 5.21
N PRO A 19 11.91 18.90 4.37
CA PRO A 19 10.55 19.44 4.31
C PRO A 19 9.56 18.42 3.73
N ILE A 20 8.32 18.41 4.22
CA ILE A 20 7.27 17.48 3.74
C ILE A 20 7.02 17.62 2.23
N LEU A 21 7.19 18.81 1.67
CA LEU A 21 7.08 19.05 0.23
C LEU A 21 8.10 18.23 -0.57
N ALA A 22 9.31 18.04 -0.04
CA ALA A 22 10.32 17.19 -0.67
C ALA A 22 9.87 15.71 -0.69
N ALA A 23 9.24 15.24 0.40
CA ALA A 23 8.65 13.89 0.45
C ALA A 23 7.57 13.72 -0.63
N ALA A 24 6.66 14.69 -0.76
CA ALA A 24 5.61 14.67 -1.77
C ALA A 24 6.19 14.63 -3.20
N LYS A 25 7.19 15.45 -3.50
CA LYS A 25 7.87 15.46 -4.82
C LYS A 25 8.52 14.12 -5.11
N LEU A 26 9.27 13.55 -4.16
CA LEU A 26 9.91 12.25 -4.33
C LEU A 26 8.88 11.13 -4.56
N MET A 27 7.72 11.16 -3.88
CA MET A 27 6.65 10.19 -4.10
C MET A 27 6.09 10.29 -5.52
N LEU A 28 5.84 11.50 -6.02
CA LEU A 28 5.32 11.74 -7.37
C LEU A 28 6.32 11.35 -8.46
N GLU A 29 7.56 11.81 -8.35
CA GLU A 29 8.63 11.54 -9.32
C GLU A 29 8.96 10.04 -9.46
N ASN A 30 8.86 9.31 -8.37
CA ASN A 30 9.15 7.88 -8.35
C ASN A 30 7.92 6.98 -8.42
N HIS A 31 6.71 7.53 -8.56
CA HIS A 31 5.43 6.80 -8.58
C HIS A 31 5.25 5.88 -7.37
N ILE A 32 5.63 6.36 -6.19
CA ILE A 32 5.52 5.63 -4.93
C ILE A 32 4.66 6.40 -3.94
N SER A 33 3.94 5.70 -3.08
CA SER A 33 3.01 6.28 -2.11
C SER A 33 3.57 6.31 -0.67
N GLY A 34 4.89 6.33 -0.52
CA GLY A 34 5.58 6.53 0.76
C GLY A 34 7.04 6.11 0.74
N LEU A 35 7.78 6.64 1.69
CA LEU A 35 9.23 6.60 1.80
C LEU A 35 9.66 6.13 3.19
N PRO A 36 10.67 5.27 3.32
CA PRO A 36 11.40 5.12 4.57
C PRO A 36 12.13 6.43 4.89
N VAL A 37 12.09 6.82 6.17
CA VAL A 37 12.82 7.95 6.71
C VAL A 37 14.09 7.41 7.35
N VAL A 38 15.24 7.92 6.90
CA VAL A 38 16.56 7.40 7.25
C VAL A 38 17.40 8.54 7.81
N ASP A 39 18.01 8.32 8.94
CA ASP A 39 18.91 9.31 9.57
C ASP A 39 20.34 9.31 8.96
N ALA A 40 21.20 10.18 9.49
CA ALA A 40 22.58 10.30 9.03
C ALA A 40 23.43 9.04 9.28
N SER A 41 23.00 8.13 10.18
CA SER A 41 23.64 6.83 10.42
C SER A 41 23.16 5.72 9.51
N ALA A 42 22.26 6.04 8.56
CA ALA A 42 21.54 5.11 7.69
C ALA A 42 20.58 4.17 8.44
N ALA A 43 20.16 4.53 9.64
CA ALA A 43 19.14 3.82 10.38
C ALA A 43 17.73 4.28 9.96
N VAL A 44 16.78 3.34 9.87
CA VAL A 44 15.38 3.67 9.59
C VAL A 44 14.74 4.19 10.87
N VAL A 45 14.42 5.49 10.89
CA VAL A 45 13.81 6.18 12.03
C VAL A 45 12.32 6.36 11.90
N GLY A 46 11.78 6.16 10.69
CA GLY A 46 10.35 6.31 10.43
C GLY A 46 9.94 5.87 9.04
N VAL A 47 8.66 6.03 8.75
CA VAL A 47 8.07 5.92 7.42
C VAL A 47 7.10 7.08 7.23
N ILE A 48 7.14 7.72 6.06
CA ILE A 48 6.17 8.72 5.65
C ILE A 48 5.40 8.23 4.43
N SER A 49 4.10 8.44 4.39
CA SER A 49 3.20 8.03 3.30
C SER A 49 2.27 9.16 2.86
N GLU A 50 1.61 8.98 1.72
CA GLU A 50 0.53 9.88 1.26
C GLU A 50 -0.50 10.15 2.35
N ARG A 51 -0.83 9.13 3.15
CA ARG A 51 -1.79 9.27 4.25
C ARG A 51 -1.31 10.26 5.31
N ASP A 52 -0.02 10.29 5.60
CA ASP A 52 0.56 11.18 6.60
C ASP A 52 0.60 12.63 6.09
N LEU A 53 0.78 12.80 4.79
CA LEU A 53 0.71 14.10 4.11
C LEU A 53 -0.73 14.65 4.06
N LEU A 54 -1.73 13.76 3.92
CA LEU A 54 -3.15 14.14 3.79
C LEU A 54 -3.88 14.15 5.13
N ARG A 55 -3.20 13.77 6.21
CA ARG A 55 -3.81 13.68 7.53
C ARG A 55 -4.11 15.08 8.07
N ASP A 56 -5.38 15.30 8.40
CA ASP A 56 -5.82 16.47 9.17
C ASP A 56 -5.38 16.25 10.63
N ASP A 57 -4.49 17.11 11.11
CA ASP A 57 -4.05 17.09 12.52
C ASP A 57 -4.96 17.95 13.42
N GLY A 58 -6.14 18.34 12.92
CA GLY A 58 -7.15 19.11 13.66
C GLY A 58 -6.75 20.56 13.95
N LYS A 59 -5.65 21.04 13.36
CA LYS A 59 -5.15 22.40 13.52
C LYS A 59 -5.53 23.33 12.34
N GLY A 60 -6.28 22.80 11.39
CA GLY A 60 -6.72 23.52 10.20
C GLY A 60 -8.24 23.64 10.12
N VAL A 61 -8.71 24.71 9.48
CA VAL A 61 -10.12 24.98 9.17
C VAL A 61 -10.54 24.01 8.06
N ASP A 62 -11.55 23.16 8.31
CA ASP A 62 -12.23 22.29 7.34
C ASP A 62 -11.38 21.68 6.21
N GLY A 63 -10.56 20.69 6.53
CA GLY A 63 -9.77 19.94 5.57
C GLY A 63 -8.26 19.98 5.84
N SER A 64 -7.52 19.03 5.28
CA SER A 64 -6.07 19.02 5.40
C SER A 64 -5.50 20.33 4.85
N PRO A 65 -4.74 21.11 5.65
CA PRO A 65 -4.12 22.36 5.19
C PRO A 65 -3.27 22.18 3.93
N TRP A 66 -2.72 20.98 3.76
CA TRP A 66 -1.98 20.56 2.59
C TRP A 66 -2.88 20.46 1.34
N LEU A 67 -4.07 19.90 1.46
CA LEU A 67 -5.01 19.79 0.35
C LEU A 67 -5.54 21.15 -0.07
N GLN A 68 -5.82 22.03 0.88
CA GLN A 68 -6.19 23.41 0.62
C GLN A 68 -5.10 24.19 -0.13
N MET A 69 -3.83 24.01 0.27
CA MET A 69 -2.70 24.64 -0.43
C MET A 69 -2.55 24.18 -1.88
N MET A 70 -2.93 22.92 -2.20
CA MET A 70 -2.88 22.40 -3.58
C MET A 70 -4.06 22.90 -4.43
N VAL A 71 -5.24 23.07 -3.83
CA VAL A 71 -6.47 23.45 -4.55
C VAL A 71 -6.63 24.96 -4.64
N GLU A 72 -6.26 25.70 -3.59
CA GLU A 72 -6.39 27.16 -3.51
C GLU A 72 -5.16 27.79 -2.83
N PRO A 73 -4.03 27.93 -3.56
CA PRO A 73 -2.79 28.47 -2.99
C PRO A 73 -2.93 29.88 -2.41
N GLU A 74 -3.92 30.65 -2.90
CA GLU A 74 -4.16 32.06 -2.52
C GLU A 74 -5.16 32.21 -1.37
N ALA A 75 -5.89 31.15 -1.00
CA ALA A 75 -7.00 31.23 -0.03
C ALA A 75 -6.59 31.02 1.43
N LEU A 76 -5.34 30.67 1.71
CA LEU A 76 -4.90 30.44 3.09
C LEU A 76 -4.58 31.76 3.79
N PRO A 77 -5.28 32.09 4.89
CA PRO A 77 -4.86 33.17 5.79
C PRO A 77 -3.65 32.68 6.61
N GLY A 78 -2.46 32.87 6.08
CA GLY A 78 -1.21 32.51 6.70
C GLY A 78 -0.13 32.27 5.65
N GLU A 79 1.10 32.66 5.96
CA GLU A 79 2.21 32.54 5.03
C GLU A 79 2.31 31.13 4.43
N PRO A 80 2.17 30.94 3.11
CA PRO A 80 2.31 29.63 2.45
C PRO A 80 3.63 28.91 2.79
N GLY A 81 4.63 29.67 3.22
CA GLY A 81 5.94 29.16 3.65
C GLY A 81 5.91 28.32 4.94
N LYS A 82 4.92 28.48 5.82
CA LYS A 82 4.92 27.76 7.11
C LYS A 82 4.56 26.28 6.97
N LEU A 83 3.70 25.92 6.03
CA LEU A 83 3.34 24.52 5.79
C LEU A 83 4.44 23.79 5.00
N SER A 84 5.07 24.47 4.05
CA SER A 84 6.19 23.91 3.30
C SER A 84 7.46 23.74 4.15
N ALA A 85 7.53 24.42 5.29
CA ALA A 85 8.64 24.33 6.24
C ALA A 85 8.51 23.19 7.27
N ARG A 86 7.33 22.54 7.39
CA ARG A 86 7.19 21.37 8.29
C ARG A 86 8.14 20.26 7.88
N LYS A 87 8.76 19.64 8.87
CA LYS A 87 9.70 18.54 8.67
C LYS A 87 8.98 17.21 8.57
N VAL A 88 9.58 16.27 7.85
CA VAL A 88 9.13 14.88 7.77
C VAL A 88 8.98 14.25 9.15
N SER A 89 9.91 14.51 10.07
CA SER A 89 9.88 14.03 11.45
C SER A 89 8.65 14.45 12.26
N GLU A 90 7.96 15.52 11.85
CA GLU A 90 6.78 16.02 12.56
C GLU A 90 5.49 15.27 12.18
N VAL A 91 5.51 14.54 11.05
CA VAL A 91 4.33 13.89 10.48
C VAL A 91 4.52 12.40 10.21
N MET A 92 5.77 11.92 10.17
CA MET A 92 6.08 10.51 9.94
C MET A 92 5.53 9.61 11.03
N THR A 93 5.33 8.35 10.71
CA THR A 93 5.20 7.30 11.72
C THR A 93 6.60 6.91 12.16
N ASP A 94 6.95 7.22 13.40
CA ASP A 94 8.18 6.78 14.05
C ASP A 94 8.10 5.30 14.43
N THR A 95 9.24 4.67 14.67
CA THR A 95 9.32 3.23 15.02
C THR A 95 8.54 2.33 14.04
N PRO A 96 8.88 2.34 12.74
CA PRO A 96 8.12 1.61 11.74
C PRO A 96 8.26 0.10 11.90
N VAL A 97 7.15 -0.61 11.73
CA VAL A 97 7.15 -2.08 11.64
C VAL A 97 7.98 -2.50 10.43
N SER A 98 8.89 -3.44 10.62
CA SER A 98 9.81 -3.92 9.59
C SER A 98 9.88 -5.44 9.55
N VAL A 99 10.52 -5.99 8.52
CA VAL A 99 10.79 -7.44 8.40
C VAL A 99 12.24 -7.69 7.99
N ALA A 100 12.75 -8.86 8.33
CA ALA A 100 14.07 -9.30 7.85
C ALA A 100 13.99 -9.81 6.40
N PRO A 101 15.08 -9.72 5.60
CA PRO A 101 15.11 -10.24 4.24
C PRO A 101 14.85 -11.75 4.17
N SER A 102 15.26 -12.51 5.18
CA SER A 102 15.03 -13.94 5.31
C SER A 102 13.61 -14.34 5.69
N ALA A 103 12.76 -13.37 6.11
CA ALA A 103 11.37 -13.63 6.48
C ALA A 103 10.56 -14.22 5.30
N SER A 104 9.55 -15.03 5.60
CA SER A 104 8.68 -15.58 4.57
C SER A 104 7.70 -14.53 4.04
N ILE A 105 7.30 -14.66 2.78
CA ILE A 105 6.23 -13.83 2.17
C ILE A 105 4.93 -13.90 2.99
N ALA A 106 4.57 -15.09 3.49
CA ALA A 106 3.40 -15.27 4.33
C ALA A 106 3.50 -14.50 5.67
N HIS A 107 4.71 -14.39 6.24
CA HIS A 107 4.94 -13.57 7.43
C HIS A 107 4.76 -12.08 7.11
N ALA A 108 5.37 -11.59 6.04
CA ALA A 108 5.22 -10.19 5.61
C ALA A 108 3.75 -9.83 5.35
N CYS A 109 2.98 -10.75 4.74
CA CYS A 109 1.55 -10.58 4.53
C CYS A 109 0.78 -10.40 5.84
N ARG A 110 0.99 -11.29 6.81
CA ARG A 110 0.36 -11.19 8.14
C ARG A 110 0.70 -9.89 8.86
N VAL A 111 1.96 -9.47 8.82
CA VAL A 111 2.41 -8.21 9.44
C VAL A 111 1.71 -7.01 8.79
N MET A 112 1.64 -6.97 7.46
CA MET A 112 0.94 -5.89 6.75
C MET A 112 -0.56 -5.85 7.09
N GLU A 113 -1.18 -7.01 7.27
CA GLU A 113 -2.60 -7.12 7.61
C GLU A 113 -2.86 -6.68 9.06
N GLN A 114 -2.09 -7.21 10.02
CA GLN A 114 -2.20 -6.87 11.44
C GLN A 114 -2.05 -5.37 11.70
N HIS A 115 -1.08 -4.73 11.04
CA HIS A 115 -0.80 -3.32 11.22
C HIS A 115 -1.55 -2.42 10.23
N ARG A 116 -2.38 -2.99 9.32
CA ARG A 116 -3.13 -2.27 8.28
C ARG A 116 -2.24 -1.37 7.40
N ILE A 117 -1.03 -1.84 7.09
CA ILE A 117 -0.05 -1.14 6.28
C ILE A 117 0.12 -1.81 4.91
N LYS A 118 0.63 -1.06 3.94
CA LYS A 118 0.77 -1.52 2.54
C LYS A 118 2.21 -1.81 2.15
N ARG A 119 3.17 -1.50 3.01
CA ARG A 119 4.60 -1.67 2.79
C ARG A 119 5.33 -1.89 4.10
N LEU A 120 6.47 -2.56 4.01
CA LEU A 120 7.37 -2.79 5.14
C LEU A 120 8.80 -2.47 4.70
N PRO A 121 9.53 -1.67 5.47
CA PRO A 121 10.98 -1.62 5.38
C PRO A 121 11.55 -3.02 5.62
N VAL A 122 12.52 -3.41 4.81
CA VAL A 122 13.30 -4.64 5.01
C VAL A 122 14.62 -4.24 5.64
N ILE A 123 14.85 -4.70 6.86
CA ILE A 123 16.01 -4.30 7.67
C ILE A 123 16.88 -5.51 7.96
N GLU A 124 18.18 -5.34 7.76
CA GLU A 124 19.21 -6.30 8.13
C GLU A 124 20.36 -5.57 8.82
N ASN A 125 20.82 -6.08 9.97
CA ASN A 125 21.88 -5.46 10.77
C ASN A 125 21.64 -3.95 11.03
N ALA A 126 20.41 -3.61 11.42
CA ALA A 126 19.94 -2.24 11.65
C ALA A 126 19.96 -1.31 10.43
N ARG A 127 20.18 -1.81 9.21
CA ARG A 127 20.24 -1.03 7.98
C ARG A 127 19.08 -1.38 7.06
N LEU A 128 18.59 -0.40 6.33
CA LEU A 128 17.61 -0.59 5.26
C LEU A 128 18.26 -1.32 4.09
N VAL A 129 17.76 -2.51 3.76
CA VAL A 129 18.23 -3.31 2.61
C VAL A 129 17.19 -3.44 1.50
N GLY A 130 15.96 -3.02 1.76
CA GLY A 130 14.88 -3.06 0.78
C GLY A 130 13.55 -2.56 1.34
N VAL A 131 12.53 -2.55 0.48
CA VAL A 131 11.12 -2.37 0.84
C VAL A 131 10.32 -3.47 0.16
N ILE A 132 9.38 -4.06 0.88
CA ILE A 132 8.39 -4.98 0.32
C ILE A 132 6.99 -4.37 0.42
N THR A 133 6.19 -4.50 -0.64
CA THR A 133 4.85 -3.93 -0.75
C THR A 133 3.81 -5.01 -0.97
N ARG A 134 2.51 -4.66 -0.84
CA ARG A 134 1.42 -5.58 -1.20
C ARG A 134 1.49 -6.03 -2.67
N ALA A 135 1.94 -5.17 -3.58
CA ALA A 135 2.12 -5.54 -4.98
C ALA A 135 3.16 -6.66 -5.15
N ASP A 136 4.23 -6.62 -4.35
CA ASP A 136 5.26 -7.66 -4.37
C ASP A 136 4.73 -8.99 -3.82
N LEU A 137 3.85 -8.94 -2.80
CA LEU A 137 3.17 -10.13 -2.28
C LEU A 137 2.27 -10.77 -3.36
N VAL A 138 1.51 -9.94 -4.10
CA VAL A 138 0.67 -10.43 -5.22
C VAL A 138 1.54 -11.06 -6.31
N ARG A 139 2.68 -10.44 -6.65
CA ARG A 139 3.66 -11.01 -7.60
C ARG A 139 4.19 -12.36 -7.13
N ALA A 140 4.50 -12.48 -5.84
CA ALA A 140 4.96 -13.73 -5.25
C ALA A 140 3.91 -14.85 -5.35
N VAL A 141 2.65 -14.53 -5.12
CA VAL A 141 1.52 -15.48 -5.27
C VAL A 141 1.36 -15.92 -6.72
N ALA A 142 1.39 -14.98 -7.67
CA ALA A 142 1.27 -15.28 -9.10
C ALA A 142 2.36 -16.25 -9.57
N GLN A 143 3.62 -16.01 -9.16
CA GLN A 143 4.74 -16.90 -9.49
C GLN A 143 4.68 -18.27 -8.80
N SER A 144 3.96 -18.37 -7.66
CA SER A 144 3.72 -19.67 -7.02
C SER A 144 2.74 -20.53 -7.80
N GLY A 145 1.70 -19.89 -8.38
CA GLY A 145 0.69 -20.57 -9.18
C GLY A 145 1.25 -21.15 -10.48
N GLU A 146 2.26 -20.51 -11.08
CA GLU A 146 2.90 -21.02 -12.29
C GLU A 146 3.72 -22.30 -12.07
N LYS A 147 4.22 -22.54 -10.85
CA LYS A 147 4.91 -23.78 -10.48
C LYS A 147 3.97 -24.96 -10.21
N SER A 148 2.72 -24.69 -9.90
CA SER A 148 1.63 -25.65 -9.90
C SER A 148 0.91 -25.48 -11.23
N LYS A 149 1.13 -26.37 -12.22
CA LYS A 149 0.31 -26.38 -13.44
C LYS A 149 -1.14 -26.33 -13.00
N PRO A 150 -1.92 -25.31 -13.38
CA PRO A 150 -3.35 -25.34 -13.14
C PRO A 150 -3.84 -26.56 -13.92
N GLY A 151 -4.53 -27.45 -13.21
CA GLY A 151 -5.37 -28.43 -13.92
C GLY A 151 -6.27 -27.65 -14.89
N PRO A 152 -6.76 -28.27 -15.98
CA PRO A 152 -7.58 -27.59 -16.96
C PRO A 152 -8.66 -26.82 -16.23
N VAL A 153 -8.61 -25.49 -16.33
CA VAL A 153 -9.67 -24.62 -15.82
C VAL A 153 -10.93 -25.11 -16.49
N PRO A 154 -11.97 -25.60 -15.78
CA PRO A 154 -13.22 -25.96 -16.44
C PRO A 154 -13.64 -24.71 -17.21
N ASP A 155 -13.92 -24.91 -18.50
CA ASP A 155 -14.44 -23.85 -19.38
C ASP A 155 -15.79 -23.41 -18.80
N VAL A 156 -15.72 -22.44 -17.90
CA VAL A 156 -16.89 -21.77 -17.35
C VAL A 156 -17.22 -20.65 -18.30
N SER A 157 -17.55 -20.99 -19.56
CA SER A 157 -18.16 -20.02 -20.45
C SER A 157 -19.40 -19.49 -19.75
N VAL A 158 -19.63 -18.18 -19.86
CA VAL A 158 -20.81 -17.51 -19.29
C VAL A 158 -22.08 -18.20 -19.80
N ASP A 159 -22.04 -18.73 -21.02
CA ASP A 159 -23.10 -19.50 -21.65
C ASP A 159 -23.43 -20.84 -20.93
N SER A 160 -22.41 -21.55 -20.41
CA SER A 160 -22.64 -22.79 -19.64
C SER A 160 -23.35 -22.54 -18.33
N ARG A 161 -23.04 -21.42 -17.67
CA ARG A 161 -23.67 -21.02 -16.40
C ARG A 161 -25.09 -20.50 -16.61
N LEU A 162 -25.32 -19.75 -17.70
CA LEU A 162 -26.66 -19.31 -18.09
C LEU A 162 -27.55 -20.50 -18.41
N ALA A 163 -27.07 -21.47 -19.21
CA ALA A 163 -27.81 -22.68 -19.53
C ALA A 163 -28.13 -23.57 -18.31
N GLU A 164 -27.27 -23.56 -17.30
CA GLU A 164 -27.53 -24.29 -16.03
C GLU A 164 -28.57 -23.58 -15.17
N LEU A 165 -28.52 -22.25 -15.08
CA LEU A 165 -29.50 -21.41 -14.38
C LEU A 165 -30.87 -21.50 -15.06
N GLU A 166 -30.96 -21.47 -16.38
CA GLU A 166 -32.20 -21.65 -17.13
C GLU A 166 -32.81 -23.02 -16.87
N ARG A 167 -32.02 -24.10 -16.92
CA ARG A 167 -32.47 -25.45 -16.58
C ARG A 167 -32.96 -25.57 -15.13
N GLN A 168 -32.40 -24.83 -14.21
CA GLN A 168 -32.78 -24.83 -12.80
C GLN A 168 -34.10 -24.06 -12.59
N VAL A 169 -34.29 -22.94 -13.29
CA VAL A 169 -35.53 -22.15 -13.29
C VAL A 169 -36.69 -22.96 -13.90
N TRP A 170 -36.48 -23.65 -15.01
CA TRP A 170 -37.51 -24.50 -15.63
C TRP A 170 -37.87 -25.70 -14.78
N ARG A 171 -36.94 -26.35 -14.10
CA ARG A 171 -37.24 -27.45 -13.16
C ARG A 171 -38.06 -26.99 -11.97
N ASN A 172 -37.85 -25.79 -11.47
CA ASN A 172 -38.63 -25.24 -10.38
C ASN A 172 -40.04 -24.80 -10.80
N ARG A 173 -40.24 -24.29 -12.02
CA ARG A 173 -41.53 -23.96 -12.58
C ARG A 173 -42.42 -25.21 -12.81
N ALA A 174 -41.84 -26.31 -13.25
CA ALA A 174 -42.57 -27.57 -13.48
C ALA A 174 -43.07 -28.22 -12.18
N ARG A 175 -42.56 -27.82 -11.00
CA ARG A 175 -43.04 -28.32 -9.69
C ARG A 175 -44.23 -27.52 -9.12
N VAL A 176 -44.53 -26.35 -9.66
CA VAL A 176 -45.56 -25.44 -9.14
C VAL A 176 -46.92 -25.61 -9.87
N THR A 177 -46.92 -26.27 -11.03
CA THR A 177 -48.14 -26.53 -11.82
C THR A 177 -48.58 -27.98 -11.70
N ARG A 178 -49.03 -28.40 -10.52
CA ARG A 178 -50.01 -29.52 -10.40
C ARG A 178 -51.36 -28.91 -10.06
N PRO A 179 -52.31 -28.93 -10.93
CA PRO A 179 -53.71 -28.63 -10.58
C PRO A 179 -54.27 -29.73 -9.66
N PHE A 180 -55.12 -29.33 -8.77
CA PHE A 180 -55.94 -30.17 -7.92
C PHE A 180 -56.85 -31.08 -8.76
#